data_1729d5eedb57530c5d5201fd3cd7fe9b
#
_entry.id   1729d5eedb57530c5d5201fd3cd7fe9b
#
_cell.length_a   1.000
_cell.length_b   1.000
_cell.length_c   1.000
_cell.angle_alpha   90.00
_cell.angle_beta   90.00
_cell.angle_gamma   90.00
#
_symmetry.space_group_name_H-M   'P 1'
#
loop_
_entity.id
_entity.type
_entity.pdbx_description
1 polymer ?
#
loop_
_entity_poly.entity_id
_entity_poly.type
_entity_poly.pdbx_seq_one_letter_code
_entity_poly.pdbx_strand_id
1 'polypeptide(L)'
;MEMHKVKIVQKLNLLPVKQRLEKMKAAGFNTFLLHNGDFFMDMLTDSGVNAMSDEMQSAMLRADDAYAGSETFYRMNDKLTEIFGIKNLLPAHQGRACEHILARHFVKPGSCVIMNYHFTTSKAHVTTLGGHVEELVKDEGLIEKSTLPFKGDIDLDKVKACIEKEGAENIAYLRLEAGTNLIGGMSVKEMEAMTIGFEESMDFDVISQGPQFIIHCVDVLDAYGVPMITPGGGLGAHINAREVVSHIPSEEYPAGSLVAALYICGGIRGMERGTLSEERNPDGSERIASVEMVRLAFPRRVFTLSQTEYVIDRVKWLYDHRELIGGLRFVHEPKTLRFFTGRLEPVSDWPEKLAAAYAADFGDDQ
;
A
#
# COMPACT_ATOMS: atom_id res chain seq x y z
N MET A 1 -5.78 -12.30 20.14
CA MET A 1 -7.22 -12.74 20.19
C MET A 1 -8.05 -11.54 19.78
N GLU A 2 -8.99 -11.74 18.85
CA GLU A 2 -9.87 -10.70 18.34
C GLU A 2 -10.84 -10.22 19.42
N MET A 3 -10.88 -8.93 19.68
CA MET A 3 -11.74 -8.30 20.70
C MET A 3 -13.04 -7.76 20.10
N HIS A 4 -13.50 -8.33 18.97
CA HIS A 4 -14.75 -7.95 18.30
C HIS A 4 -15.55 -9.17 17.82
N LYS A 5 -16.84 -8.94 17.56
CA LYS A 5 -17.74 -9.91 16.90
C LYS A 5 -18.06 -9.43 15.50
N VAL A 6 -17.98 -10.33 14.53
CA VAL A 6 -18.42 -10.03 13.16
C VAL A 6 -19.94 -10.19 13.07
N LYS A 7 -20.65 -9.12 12.72
CA LYS A 7 -22.11 -9.12 12.53
C LYS A 7 -22.53 -9.04 11.07
N ILE A 8 -21.68 -8.44 10.21
CA ILE A 8 -21.88 -8.34 8.78
C ILE A 8 -20.73 -9.09 8.10
N VAL A 9 -21.06 -9.95 7.17
CA VAL A 9 -20.08 -10.75 6.42
C VAL A 9 -20.25 -10.54 4.94
N GLN A 10 -19.15 -10.53 4.21
CA GLN A 10 -19.11 -10.49 2.76
C GLN A 10 -18.68 -11.87 2.26
N LYS A 11 -19.46 -12.45 1.31
CA LYS A 11 -19.07 -13.69 0.66
C LYS A 11 -17.83 -13.45 -0.18
N LEU A 12 -16.79 -14.23 0.06
CA LEU A 12 -15.59 -14.27 -0.77
C LEU A 12 -15.71 -15.35 -1.85
N ASN A 13 -14.99 -15.19 -2.95
CA ASN A 13 -14.94 -16.12 -4.04
C ASN A 13 -13.49 -16.40 -4.43
N LEU A 14 -13.07 -17.65 -4.34
CA LEU A 14 -11.77 -18.10 -4.86
C LEU A 14 -12.01 -18.73 -6.23
N LEU A 15 -11.60 -18.03 -7.28
CA LEU A 15 -11.67 -18.54 -8.65
C LEU A 15 -10.69 -19.70 -8.86
N PRO A 16 -11.02 -20.70 -9.67
CA PRO A 16 -10.07 -21.71 -10.14
C PRO A 16 -8.81 -21.10 -10.75
N VAL A 17 -7.65 -21.76 -10.60
CA VAL A 17 -6.35 -21.21 -11.04
C VAL A 17 -6.32 -20.83 -12.53
N LYS A 18 -6.96 -21.62 -13.38
CA LYS A 18 -7.09 -21.30 -14.82
C LYS A 18 -7.85 -19.99 -15.06
N GLN A 19 -8.92 -19.75 -14.29
CA GLN A 19 -9.69 -18.50 -14.39
C GLN A 19 -8.88 -17.33 -13.83
N ARG A 20 -8.14 -17.50 -12.74
CA ARG A 20 -7.24 -16.47 -12.21
C ARG A 20 -6.19 -16.06 -13.24
N LEU A 21 -5.59 -17.03 -13.94
CA LEU A 21 -4.64 -16.77 -15.01
C LEU A 21 -5.30 -15.93 -16.13
N GLU A 22 -6.49 -16.30 -16.59
CA GLU A 22 -7.20 -15.52 -17.62
C GLU A 22 -7.56 -14.13 -17.16
N LYS A 23 -7.97 -13.96 -15.90
CA LYS A 23 -8.23 -12.63 -15.31
C LYS A 23 -6.96 -11.79 -15.23
N MET A 24 -5.81 -12.38 -14.86
CA MET A 24 -4.51 -11.68 -14.82
C MET A 24 -4.08 -11.23 -16.22
N LYS A 25 -4.23 -12.08 -17.24
CA LYS A 25 -4.00 -11.72 -18.65
C LYS A 25 -4.91 -10.58 -19.09
N ALA A 26 -6.21 -10.66 -18.79
CA ALA A 26 -7.18 -9.61 -19.13
C ALA A 26 -6.85 -8.28 -18.44
N ALA A 27 -6.33 -8.32 -17.22
CA ALA A 27 -5.84 -7.17 -16.47
C ALA A 27 -4.48 -6.64 -16.97
N GLY A 28 -3.83 -7.30 -17.95
CA GLY A 28 -2.51 -6.93 -18.45
C GLY A 28 -1.45 -7.03 -17.37
N PHE A 29 -1.47 -8.08 -16.59
CA PHE A 29 -0.54 -8.37 -15.48
C PHE A 29 -0.39 -7.22 -14.47
N ASN A 30 -1.43 -6.37 -14.37
CA ASN A 30 -1.51 -5.28 -13.43
C ASN A 30 -2.66 -5.52 -12.43
N THR A 31 -2.32 -5.75 -11.16
CA THR A 31 -3.30 -6.06 -10.11
C THR A 31 -4.28 -4.93 -9.82
N PHE A 32 -3.96 -3.68 -10.17
CA PHE A 32 -4.90 -2.55 -10.09
C PHE A 32 -6.07 -2.65 -11.07
N LEU A 33 -5.93 -3.41 -12.16
CA LEU A 33 -6.95 -3.58 -13.19
C LEU A 33 -7.84 -4.82 -12.97
N LEU A 34 -7.63 -5.57 -11.89
CA LEU A 34 -8.52 -6.65 -11.48
C LEU A 34 -9.83 -6.09 -10.91
N HIS A 35 -10.95 -6.73 -11.22
CA HIS A 35 -12.25 -6.37 -10.67
C HIS A 35 -12.45 -7.01 -9.29
N ASN A 36 -13.33 -6.42 -8.48
CA ASN A 36 -13.59 -6.90 -7.10
C ASN A 36 -14.02 -8.39 -7.01
N GLY A 37 -14.65 -8.94 -8.03
CA GLY A 37 -15.02 -10.36 -8.08
C GLY A 37 -13.92 -11.31 -8.52
N ASP A 38 -12.76 -10.78 -8.92
CA ASP A 38 -11.67 -11.58 -9.49
C ASP A 38 -10.67 -12.06 -8.45
N PHE A 39 -10.60 -11.44 -7.27
CA PHE A 39 -9.66 -11.82 -6.21
C PHE A 39 -10.37 -12.36 -4.96
N PHE A 40 -9.66 -13.23 -4.24
CA PHE A 40 -10.12 -13.83 -2.98
C PHE A 40 -9.72 -12.97 -1.78
N MET A 41 -8.43 -12.60 -1.70
CA MET A 41 -7.87 -11.77 -0.63
C MET A 41 -7.40 -10.44 -1.21
N ASP A 42 -8.07 -9.34 -0.83
CA ASP A 42 -7.64 -8.00 -1.22
C ASP A 42 -6.67 -7.41 -0.21
N MET A 43 -5.39 -7.55 -0.51
CA MET A 43 -4.28 -7.01 0.27
C MET A 43 -3.55 -5.89 -0.47
N LEU A 44 -4.20 -5.28 -1.48
CA LEU A 44 -3.63 -4.17 -2.24
C LEU A 44 -3.45 -2.92 -1.36
N THR A 45 -4.45 -2.60 -0.57
CA THR A 45 -4.48 -1.40 0.28
C THR A 45 -5.41 -1.58 1.48
N ASP A 46 -5.16 -0.82 2.53
CA ASP A 46 -6.07 -0.63 3.65
C ASP A 46 -6.93 0.64 3.52
N SER A 47 -6.70 1.46 2.48
CA SER A 47 -7.40 2.73 2.27
C SER A 47 -8.87 2.51 1.91
N GLY A 48 -9.78 2.92 2.81
CA GLY A 48 -11.22 2.88 2.60
C GLY A 48 -11.86 1.49 2.64
N VAL A 49 -11.12 0.45 3.05
CA VAL A 49 -11.58 -0.94 3.07
C VAL A 49 -11.58 -1.57 4.47
N ASN A 50 -11.34 -0.76 5.52
CA ASN A 50 -11.42 -1.23 6.91
C ASN A 50 -12.86 -1.51 7.32
N ALA A 51 -13.05 -2.46 8.24
CA ALA A 51 -14.36 -2.76 8.80
C ALA A 51 -14.81 -1.67 9.77
N MET A 52 -16.08 -1.27 9.68
CA MET A 52 -16.72 -0.35 10.61
C MET A 52 -17.36 -1.10 11.78
N SER A 53 -17.36 -0.47 12.97
CA SER A 53 -18.13 -0.93 14.10
C SER A 53 -19.64 -0.66 13.92
N ASP A 54 -20.46 -1.29 14.72
CA ASP A 54 -21.89 -0.99 14.79
C ASP A 54 -22.15 0.44 15.32
N GLU A 55 -21.28 0.97 16.18
CA GLU A 55 -21.34 2.37 16.61
C GLU A 55 -21.04 3.33 15.47
N MET A 56 -20.01 3.06 14.65
CA MET A 56 -19.71 3.85 13.45
C MET A 56 -20.89 3.84 12.46
N GLN A 57 -21.48 2.68 12.20
CA GLN A 57 -22.65 2.57 11.31
C GLN A 57 -23.88 3.31 11.88
N SER A 58 -24.12 3.18 13.17
CA SER A 58 -25.17 3.89 13.88
C SER A 58 -24.97 5.41 13.84
N ALA A 59 -23.74 5.88 14.00
CA ALA A 59 -23.38 7.27 13.90
C ALA A 59 -23.67 7.83 12.50
N MET A 60 -23.30 7.13 11.43
CA MET A 60 -23.64 7.51 10.05
C MET A 60 -25.14 7.74 9.84
N LEU A 61 -25.99 6.89 10.45
CA LEU A 61 -27.44 7.01 10.33
C LEU A 61 -28.02 8.20 11.13
N ARG A 62 -27.32 8.68 12.16
CA ARG A 62 -27.71 9.80 13.00
C ARG A 62 -27.09 11.14 12.57
N ALA A 63 -26.20 11.12 11.58
CA ALA A 63 -25.57 12.35 11.08
C ALA A 63 -26.65 13.32 10.58
N ASP A 64 -26.49 14.59 10.88
CA ASP A 64 -27.36 15.63 10.31
C ASP A 64 -26.98 15.92 8.85
N ASP A 65 -27.86 16.60 8.12
CA ASP A 65 -27.70 16.97 6.73
C ASP A 65 -27.74 18.50 6.50
N ALA A 66 -27.43 19.26 7.55
CA ALA A 66 -27.43 20.71 7.45
C ALA A 66 -26.32 21.22 6.52
N TYR A 67 -26.69 22.02 5.52
CA TYR A 67 -25.74 22.64 4.58
C TYR A 67 -24.74 23.57 5.29
N ALA A 68 -25.19 24.30 6.31
CA ALA A 68 -24.37 25.17 7.15
C ALA A 68 -24.77 24.97 8.60
N GLY A 69 -23.80 24.98 9.50
CA GLY A 69 -24.03 24.79 10.93
C GLY A 69 -24.28 23.33 11.31
N SER A 70 -23.73 22.37 10.54
CA SER A 70 -23.81 20.93 10.84
C SER A 70 -23.16 20.62 12.19
N GLU A 71 -23.93 20.06 13.13
CA GLU A 71 -23.43 19.59 14.42
C GLU A 71 -22.42 18.45 14.23
N THR A 72 -22.61 17.60 13.22
CA THR A 72 -21.68 16.53 12.85
C THR A 72 -20.30 17.08 12.49
N PHE A 73 -20.23 18.18 11.72
CA PHE A 73 -18.96 18.83 11.40
C PHE A 73 -18.25 19.36 12.66
N TYR A 74 -18.98 20.02 13.54
CA TYR A 74 -18.39 20.56 14.77
C TYR A 74 -17.92 19.45 15.70
N ARG A 75 -18.67 18.37 15.88
CA ARG A 75 -18.24 17.20 16.67
C ARG A 75 -16.93 16.61 16.14
N MET A 76 -16.79 16.45 14.83
CA MET A 76 -15.54 15.95 14.23
C MET A 76 -14.38 16.92 14.44
N ASN A 77 -14.61 18.23 14.25
CA ASN A 77 -13.59 19.24 14.48
C ASN A 77 -13.12 19.27 15.94
N ASP A 78 -14.06 19.17 16.89
CA ASP A 78 -13.76 19.15 18.32
C ASP A 78 -12.97 17.90 18.69
N LYS A 79 -13.32 16.72 18.15
CA LYS A 79 -12.59 15.48 18.37
C LYS A 79 -11.17 15.53 17.79
N LEU A 80 -10.98 16.08 16.62
CA LEU A 80 -9.64 16.29 16.04
C LEU A 80 -8.82 17.31 16.84
N THR A 81 -9.48 18.34 17.38
CA THR A 81 -8.82 19.31 18.25
C THR A 81 -8.38 18.64 19.56
N GLU A 82 -9.23 17.79 20.15
CA GLU A 82 -8.91 17.02 21.36
C GLU A 82 -7.69 16.10 21.15
N ILE A 83 -7.67 15.33 20.05
CA ILE A 83 -6.64 14.31 19.82
C ILE A 83 -5.33 14.92 19.31
N PHE A 84 -5.40 15.87 18.37
CA PHE A 84 -4.23 16.38 17.64
C PHE A 84 -3.86 17.83 17.97
N GLY A 85 -4.67 18.54 18.74
CA GLY A 85 -4.47 19.98 19.01
C GLY A 85 -4.73 20.89 17.80
N ILE A 86 -5.30 20.37 16.71
CA ILE A 86 -5.56 21.08 15.46
C ILE A 86 -6.94 21.75 15.54
N LYS A 87 -6.98 23.08 15.46
CA LYS A 87 -8.22 23.87 15.64
C LYS A 87 -9.04 24.06 14.36
N ASN A 88 -8.42 23.88 13.20
CA ASN A 88 -9.07 24.12 11.91
C ASN A 88 -9.06 22.84 11.08
N LEU A 89 -10.24 22.42 10.67
CA LEU A 89 -10.46 21.26 9.80
C LEU A 89 -11.00 21.73 8.45
N LEU A 90 -10.36 21.26 7.38
CA LEU A 90 -10.86 21.39 6.02
C LEU A 90 -10.94 19.99 5.39
N PRO A 91 -12.11 19.36 5.34
CA PRO A 91 -12.28 18.07 4.73
C PRO A 91 -12.01 18.11 3.23
N ALA A 92 -11.33 17.09 2.71
CA ALA A 92 -11.10 16.90 1.29
C ALA A 92 -11.59 15.51 0.85
N HIS A 93 -11.80 15.34 -0.45
CA HIS A 93 -12.29 14.09 -1.04
C HIS A 93 -11.45 12.87 -0.61
N GLN A 94 -10.12 13.02 -0.54
CA GLN A 94 -9.19 11.95 -0.13
C GLN A 94 -7.81 12.55 0.14
N GLY A 95 -6.91 11.80 0.84
CA GLY A 95 -5.58 12.28 1.19
C GLY A 95 -4.76 12.80 0.01
N ARG A 96 -4.78 12.09 -1.15
CA ARG A 96 -4.07 12.55 -2.36
C ARG A 96 -4.64 13.84 -2.96
N ALA A 97 -5.90 14.21 -2.67
CA ALA A 97 -6.43 15.52 -3.02
C ALA A 97 -5.82 16.62 -2.13
N CYS A 98 -5.60 16.34 -0.86
CA CYS A 98 -4.86 17.24 0.04
C CYS A 98 -3.41 17.41 -0.45
N GLU A 99 -2.73 16.34 -0.83
CA GLU A 99 -1.38 16.39 -1.42
C GLU A 99 -1.34 17.30 -2.65
N HIS A 100 -2.32 17.17 -3.54
CA HIS A 100 -2.45 18.01 -4.73
C HIS A 100 -2.63 19.48 -4.39
N ILE A 101 -3.53 19.81 -3.44
CA ILE A 101 -3.82 21.17 -2.99
C ILE A 101 -2.55 21.79 -2.41
N LEU A 102 -1.86 21.09 -1.52
CA LEU A 102 -0.62 21.56 -0.89
C LEU A 102 0.50 21.75 -1.92
N ALA A 103 0.72 20.76 -2.81
CA ALA A 103 1.72 20.87 -3.85
C ALA A 103 1.44 22.07 -4.77
N ARG A 104 0.22 22.26 -5.23
CA ARG A 104 -0.16 23.43 -6.06
C ARG A 104 0.03 24.79 -5.36
N HIS A 105 -0.07 24.81 -4.03
CA HIS A 105 0.12 26.05 -3.28
C HIS A 105 1.61 26.38 -3.07
N PHE A 106 2.40 25.38 -2.72
CA PHE A 106 3.79 25.63 -2.26
C PHE A 106 4.85 25.34 -3.33
N VAL A 107 4.62 24.39 -4.24
CA VAL A 107 5.65 23.97 -5.24
C VAL A 107 5.62 24.92 -6.44
N LYS A 108 6.81 25.40 -6.79
CA LYS A 108 7.10 26.14 -8.03
C LYS A 108 8.10 25.34 -8.84
N PRO A 109 8.23 25.57 -10.16
CA PRO A 109 9.30 24.96 -10.94
C PRO A 109 10.68 25.18 -10.28
N GLY A 110 11.42 24.10 -10.09
CA GLY A 110 12.72 24.10 -9.40
C GLY A 110 12.66 23.97 -7.88
N SER A 111 11.47 24.03 -7.24
CA SER A 111 11.37 23.85 -5.79
C SER A 111 11.78 22.43 -5.36
N CYS A 112 12.43 22.35 -4.20
CA CYS A 112 12.72 21.10 -3.49
C CYS A 112 11.68 20.80 -2.44
N VAL A 113 11.21 19.57 -2.37
CA VAL A 113 10.39 19.03 -1.28
C VAL A 113 11.19 17.95 -0.56
N ILE A 114 11.36 18.12 0.74
CA ILE A 114 12.08 17.17 1.59
C ILE A 114 11.11 16.14 2.14
N MET A 115 11.43 14.85 2.02
CA MET A 115 10.67 13.73 2.61
C MET A 115 11.63 12.77 3.32
N ASN A 116 11.14 12.04 4.32
CA ASN A 116 11.89 10.87 4.81
C ASN A 116 11.94 9.81 3.72
N TYR A 117 10.78 9.38 3.23
CA TYR A 117 10.64 8.54 2.03
C TYR A 117 9.38 8.96 1.27
N HIS A 118 9.38 8.87 -0.06
CA HIS A 118 8.24 9.33 -0.83
C HIS A 118 7.07 8.34 -0.81
N PHE A 119 5.87 8.87 -0.81
CA PHE A 119 4.70 8.16 -1.29
C PHE A 119 4.49 8.51 -2.77
N THR A 120 4.15 7.53 -3.59
CA THR A 120 4.15 7.65 -5.07
C THR A 120 3.32 8.84 -5.56
N THR A 121 2.12 9.08 -4.99
CA THR A 121 1.27 10.20 -5.39
C THR A 121 1.84 11.55 -4.95
N SER A 122 2.48 11.62 -3.77
CA SER A 122 3.12 12.85 -3.28
C SER A 122 4.25 13.28 -4.20
N LYS A 123 5.11 12.34 -4.61
CA LYS A 123 6.20 12.58 -5.56
C LYS A 123 5.64 13.04 -6.92
N ALA A 124 4.60 12.35 -7.43
CA ALA A 124 3.98 12.70 -8.70
C ALA A 124 3.39 14.12 -8.71
N HIS A 125 2.75 14.56 -7.62
CA HIS A 125 2.24 15.94 -7.53
C HIS A 125 3.36 16.99 -7.55
N VAL A 126 4.48 16.73 -6.90
CA VAL A 126 5.65 17.63 -6.91
C VAL A 126 6.30 17.68 -8.29
N THR A 127 6.59 16.53 -8.89
CA THR A 127 7.28 16.45 -10.18
C THR A 127 6.45 17.01 -11.33
N THR A 128 5.13 16.79 -11.31
CA THR A 128 4.21 17.36 -12.31
C THR A 128 4.19 18.89 -12.31
N LEU A 129 4.50 19.52 -11.19
CA LEU A 129 4.62 20.98 -11.04
C LEU A 129 6.04 21.51 -11.33
N GLY A 130 6.97 20.64 -11.72
CA GLY A 130 8.35 20.99 -12.03
C GLY A 130 9.26 21.11 -10.80
N GLY A 131 8.81 20.64 -9.65
CA GLY A 131 9.65 20.48 -8.46
C GLY A 131 10.37 19.12 -8.44
N HIS A 132 11.20 18.90 -7.44
CA HIS A 132 11.85 17.61 -7.17
C HIS A 132 11.74 17.22 -5.70
N VAL A 133 11.92 15.94 -5.40
CA VAL A 133 11.86 15.38 -4.06
C VAL A 133 13.24 14.88 -3.65
N GLU A 134 13.69 15.29 -2.47
CA GLU A 134 14.87 14.75 -1.80
C GLU A 134 14.42 13.81 -0.66
N GLU A 135 14.87 12.55 -0.75
CA GLU A 135 14.52 11.50 0.19
C GLU A 135 15.63 11.34 1.22
N LEU A 136 15.34 11.77 2.44
CA LEU A 136 16.33 11.95 3.48
C LEU A 136 16.07 11.04 4.69
N VAL A 137 15.72 9.77 4.42
CA VAL A 137 15.59 8.74 5.44
C VAL A 137 16.95 8.37 6.01
N LYS A 138 17.00 7.95 7.28
CA LYS A 138 18.19 7.34 7.87
C LYS A 138 18.62 6.10 7.09
N ASP A 139 19.92 5.81 7.04
CA ASP A 139 20.44 4.66 6.27
C ASP A 139 19.85 3.33 6.78
N GLU A 140 19.57 3.21 8.07
CA GLU A 140 18.90 2.06 8.68
C GLU A 140 17.50 1.82 8.13
N GLY A 141 16.84 2.87 7.59
CA GLY A 141 15.53 2.77 6.93
C GLY A 141 15.56 1.94 5.67
N LEU A 142 16.73 1.85 5.02
CA LEU A 142 16.95 1.06 3.81
C LEU A 142 17.49 -0.35 4.08
N ILE A 143 17.75 -0.68 5.36
CA ILE A 143 18.19 -2.02 5.77
C ILE A 143 16.96 -2.92 5.92
N GLU A 144 16.89 -4.00 5.16
CA GLU A 144 15.75 -4.90 5.10
C GLU A 144 15.51 -5.60 6.43
N LYS A 145 16.57 -6.16 7.04
CA LYS A 145 16.51 -6.80 8.36
C LYS A 145 17.12 -5.88 9.40
N SER A 146 16.29 -5.34 10.28
CA SER A 146 16.72 -4.45 11.36
C SER A 146 15.97 -4.77 12.65
N THR A 147 16.62 -4.55 13.78
CA THR A 147 15.98 -4.63 15.11
C THR A 147 15.44 -3.28 15.58
N LEU A 148 15.67 -2.21 14.81
CA LEU A 148 15.24 -0.87 15.18
C LEU A 148 13.74 -0.69 14.88
N PRO A 149 12.91 -0.34 15.88
CA PRO A 149 11.46 -0.23 15.71
C PRO A 149 11.05 0.96 14.82
N PHE A 150 11.83 2.05 14.76
CA PHE A 150 11.55 3.29 14.02
C PHE A 150 12.66 3.60 13.01
N LYS A 151 12.96 2.66 12.13
CA LYS A 151 14.03 2.81 11.15
C LYS A 151 13.73 3.78 10.01
N GLY A 152 12.46 4.12 9.77
CA GLY A 152 12.02 5.05 8.72
C GLY A 152 12.10 6.54 9.09
N ASP A 153 12.76 6.91 10.18
CA ASP A 153 12.95 8.29 10.58
C ASP A 153 13.69 9.12 9.55
N ILE A 154 13.41 10.44 9.51
CA ILE A 154 14.20 11.38 8.72
C ILE A 154 15.57 11.61 9.36
N ASP A 155 16.59 11.74 8.52
CA ASP A 155 17.96 12.07 8.94
C ASP A 155 18.13 13.58 8.99
N LEU A 156 18.27 14.13 10.20
CA LEU A 156 18.36 15.59 10.39
C LEU A 156 19.67 16.19 9.85
N ASP A 157 20.75 15.43 9.76
CA ASP A 157 22.00 15.93 9.22
C ASP A 157 21.93 15.97 7.68
N LYS A 158 21.31 14.97 7.06
CA LYS A 158 20.95 15.01 5.62
C LYS A 158 20.02 16.19 5.31
N VAL A 159 19.04 16.49 6.18
CA VAL A 159 18.13 17.63 6.03
C VAL A 159 18.90 18.94 6.04
N LYS A 160 19.81 19.14 6.99
CA LYS A 160 20.66 20.36 7.05
C LYS A 160 21.49 20.52 5.80
N ALA A 161 22.19 19.46 5.39
CA ALA A 161 22.99 19.46 4.17
C ALA A 161 22.16 19.76 2.91
N CYS A 162 20.93 19.22 2.83
CA CYS A 162 20.01 19.50 1.75
C CYS A 162 19.59 20.99 1.72
N ILE A 163 19.24 21.56 2.88
CA ILE A 163 18.87 22.99 2.97
C ILE A 163 20.06 23.88 2.57
N GLU A 164 21.28 23.55 2.98
CA GLU A 164 22.50 24.28 2.59
C GLU A 164 22.77 24.19 1.08
N LYS A 165 22.53 23.03 0.48
CA LYS A 165 22.73 22.78 -0.95
C LYS A 165 21.69 23.49 -1.82
N GLU A 166 20.43 23.37 -1.48
CA GLU A 166 19.30 23.85 -2.29
C GLU A 166 18.97 25.34 -2.04
N GLY A 167 19.33 25.89 -0.86
CA GLY A 167 18.87 27.16 -0.34
C GLY A 167 17.50 27.06 0.33
N ALA A 168 17.37 27.65 1.51
CA ALA A 168 16.12 27.58 2.30
C ALA A 168 14.90 28.15 1.56
N GLU A 169 15.09 29.15 0.70
CA GLU A 169 14.05 29.79 -0.12
C GLU A 169 13.52 28.89 -1.23
N ASN A 170 14.25 27.83 -1.62
CA ASN A 170 13.85 26.86 -2.63
C ASN A 170 13.18 25.62 -2.01
N ILE A 171 13.19 25.49 -0.68
CA ILE A 171 12.48 24.40 0.01
C ILE A 171 11.00 24.76 0.11
N ALA A 172 10.16 24.05 -0.64
CA ALA A 172 8.71 24.30 -0.64
C ALA A 172 8.07 23.88 0.68
N TYR A 173 8.39 22.67 1.13
CA TYR A 173 7.96 22.13 2.45
C TYR A 173 8.73 20.85 2.79
N LEU A 174 8.64 20.45 4.05
CA LEU A 174 9.07 19.15 4.54
C LEU A 174 7.83 18.31 4.84
N ARG A 175 7.80 17.08 4.33
CA ARG A 175 6.74 16.11 4.55
C ARG A 175 7.28 14.87 5.24
N LEU A 176 6.63 14.46 6.33
CA LEU A 176 6.92 13.21 7.01
C LEU A 176 5.85 12.18 6.64
N GLU A 177 6.29 11.06 6.09
CA GLU A 177 5.46 9.89 5.90
C GLU A 177 5.59 9.02 7.14
N ALA A 178 4.59 9.10 8.04
CA ALA A 178 4.57 8.36 9.30
C ALA A 178 4.00 6.94 9.14
N GLY A 179 3.41 6.65 7.99
CA GLY A 179 2.84 5.35 7.61
C GLY A 179 2.31 5.41 6.19
N THR A 180 2.37 4.31 5.48
CA THR A 180 1.92 4.27 4.09
C THR A 180 0.42 4.04 4.03
N ASN A 181 -0.40 5.05 4.08
CA ASN A 181 -1.76 5.21 3.56
C ASN A 181 -2.62 6.13 4.40
N LEU A 182 -3.34 7.02 3.74
CA LEU A 182 -4.33 7.90 4.32
C LEU A 182 -5.65 7.90 3.54
N ILE A 183 -6.66 8.05 4.24
CA ILE A 183 -8.11 8.02 4.17
C ILE A 183 -8.70 8.71 2.94
N GLY A 184 -9.76 8.11 2.35
CA GLY A 184 -10.55 8.65 1.26
C GLY A 184 -11.54 9.75 1.69
N GLY A 185 -12.17 10.38 0.69
CA GLY A 185 -13.08 11.51 0.85
C GLY A 185 -14.33 11.24 1.67
N MET A 186 -14.90 12.29 2.26
CA MET A 186 -15.96 12.19 3.27
C MET A 186 -17.23 12.95 2.92
N SER A 187 -18.36 12.26 3.04
CA SER A 187 -19.68 12.86 3.24
C SER A 187 -19.89 13.21 4.72
N VAL A 188 -20.95 13.98 5.05
CA VAL A 188 -21.32 14.26 6.44
C VAL A 188 -21.54 12.98 7.25
N LYS A 189 -22.11 11.93 6.64
CA LYS A 189 -22.30 10.63 7.29
C LYS A 189 -20.97 9.94 7.61
N GLU A 190 -20.00 10.05 6.73
CA GLU A 190 -18.64 9.52 6.94
C GLU A 190 -17.91 10.31 8.04
N MET A 191 -18.12 11.62 8.14
CA MET A 191 -17.56 12.44 9.21
C MET A 191 -18.04 12.01 10.59
N GLU A 192 -19.34 11.70 10.74
CA GLU A 192 -19.86 11.21 12.01
C GLU A 192 -19.28 9.84 12.36
N ALA A 193 -19.22 8.93 11.42
CA ALA A 193 -18.58 7.63 11.61
C ALA A 193 -17.10 7.76 11.95
N MET A 194 -16.37 8.71 11.33
CA MET A 194 -14.97 8.96 11.66
C MET A 194 -14.75 9.51 13.06
N THR A 195 -15.66 10.33 13.56
CA THR A 195 -15.58 10.82 14.94
C THR A 195 -15.56 9.64 15.92
N ILE A 196 -16.46 8.68 15.76
CA ILE A 196 -16.45 7.43 16.54
C ILE A 196 -15.20 6.59 16.24
N GLY A 197 -14.81 6.47 14.98
CA GLY A 197 -13.62 5.72 14.58
C GLY A 197 -12.31 6.27 15.16
N PHE A 198 -12.22 7.57 15.38
CA PHE A 198 -11.09 8.18 16.09
C PHE A 198 -11.08 7.78 17.57
N GLU A 199 -12.23 7.76 18.24
CA GLU A 199 -12.34 7.30 19.62
C GLU A 199 -11.95 5.81 19.72
N GLU A 200 -12.50 4.95 18.88
CA GLU A 200 -12.13 3.53 18.84
C GLU A 200 -10.65 3.31 18.52
N SER A 201 -10.04 4.16 17.70
CA SER A 201 -8.62 4.10 17.37
C SER A 201 -7.69 4.49 18.52
N MET A 202 -8.22 5.03 19.63
CA MET A 202 -7.47 5.25 20.86
C MET A 202 -7.55 4.06 21.82
N ASP A 203 -8.37 3.05 21.51
CA ASP A 203 -8.47 1.82 22.28
C ASP A 203 -7.36 0.84 21.86
N PHE A 204 -6.50 0.46 22.82
CA PHE A 204 -5.36 -0.44 22.57
C PHE A 204 -5.81 -1.81 22.06
N ASP A 205 -6.90 -2.36 22.57
CA ASP A 205 -7.41 -3.67 22.15
C ASP A 205 -7.90 -3.64 20.70
N VAL A 206 -8.42 -2.51 20.25
CA VAL A 206 -8.85 -2.30 18.85
C VAL A 206 -7.65 -2.17 17.91
N ILE A 207 -6.66 -1.35 18.27
CA ILE A 207 -5.54 -1.04 17.37
C ILE A 207 -4.46 -2.11 17.34
N SER A 208 -4.27 -2.89 18.40
CA SER A 208 -3.17 -3.86 18.53
C SER A 208 -3.35 -5.11 17.66
N GLN A 209 -4.57 -5.45 17.28
CA GLN A 209 -4.87 -6.68 16.52
C GLN A 209 -4.24 -6.69 15.12
N GLY A 210 -4.33 -5.58 14.39
CA GLY A 210 -3.75 -5.46 13.05
C GLY A 210 -2.23 -5.71 13.06
N PRO A 211 -1.44 -4.99 13.88
CA PRO A 211 -0.03 -5.27 14.05
C PRO A 211 0.31 -6.70 14.46
N GLN A 212 -0.49 -7.33 15.33
CA GLN A 212 -0.27 -8.74 15.73
C GLN A 212 -0.37 -9.70 14.55
N PHE A 213 -1.34 -9.53 13.65
CA PHE A 213 -1.46 -10.36 12.45
C PHE A 213 -0.31 -10.13 11.47
N ILE A 214 0.13 -8.89 11.32
CA ILE A 214 1.26 -8.54 10.46
C ILE A 214 2.55 -9.14 11.01
N ILE A 215 2.81 -8.98 12.30
CA ILE A 215 3.98 -9.56 12.98
C ILE A 215 3.96 -11.08 12.82
N HIS A 216 2.84 -11.75 13.10
CA HIS A 216 2.70 -13.18 12.93
C HIS A 216 3.01 -13.62 11.48
N CYS A 217 2.44 -12.93 10.49
CA CYS A 217 2.70 -13.22 9.08
C CYS A 217 4.20 -13.07 8.74
N VAL A 218 4.82 -11.98 9.18
CA VAL A 218 6.25 -11.70 8.94
C VAL A 218 7.13 -12.75 9.63
N ASP A 219 6.89 -13.02 10.91
CA ASP A 219 7.72 -13.95 11.69
C ASP A 219 7.66 -15.37 11.13
N VAL A 220 6.48 -15.85 10.76
CA VAL A 220 6.31 -17.20 10.20
C VAL A 220 6.95 -17.32 8.82
N LEU A 221 6.83 -16.31 7.97
CA LEU A 221 7.45 -16.31 6.64
C LEU A 221 8.98 -16.15 6.72
N ASP A 222 9.48 -15.25 7.58
CA ASP A 222 10.93 -15.08 7.77
C ASP A 222 11.57 -16.34 8.36
N ALA A 223 10.92 -16.98 9.34
CA ALA A 223 11.38 -18.25 9.89
C ALA A 223 11.37 -19.40 8.87
N TYR A 224 10.49 -19.35 7.88
CA TYR A 224 10.48 -20.29 6.75
C TYR A 224 11.62 -20.04 5.75
N GLY A 225 12.19 -18.85 5.76
CA GLY A 225 13.27 -18.44 4.87
C GLY A 225 12.82 -17.51 3.73
N VAL A 226 11.55 -17.07 3.71
CA VAL A 226 11.09 -16.04 2.77
C VAL A 226 11.76 -14.72 3.16
N PRO A 227 12.44 -14.03 2.23
CA PRO A 227 13.03 -12.72 2.51
C PRO A 227 11.95 -11.68 2.87
N MET A 228 11.82 -11.38 4.16
CA MET A 228 10.85 -10.42 4.71
C MET A 228 11.55 -9.15 5.17
N ILE A 229 10.84 -8.02 5.08
CA ILE A 229 11.28 -6.78 5.74
C ILE A 229 10.89 -6.86 7.21
N THR A 230 11.89 -6.78 8.08
CA THR A 230 11.71 -6.87 9.53
C THR A 230 12.12 -5.58 10.23
N PRO A 231 11.50 -5.25 11.40
CA PRO A 231 10.37 -5.94 12.03
C PRO A 231 9.06 -5.73 11.28
N GLY A 232 8.06 -6.62 11.51
CA GLY A 232 6.69 -6.43 11.00
C GLY A 232 6.11 -5.11 11.49
N GLY A 233 5.51 -4.34 10.56
CA GLY A 233 4.97 -3.00 10.85
C GLY A 233 3.49 -2.97 11.20
N GLY A 234 2.89 -1.79 11.18
CA GLY A 234 1.50 -1.56 11.56
C GLY A 234 0.48 -1.59 10.42
N LEU A 235 0.90 -1.64 9.15
CA LEU A 235 0.02 -1.49 7.99
C LEU A 235 0.03 -2.69 7.03
N GLY A 236 1.14 -3.43 6.98
CA GLY A 236 1.26 -4.56 6.08
C GLY A 236 2.57 -5.33 6.24
N ALA A 237 2.58 -6.56 5.75
CA ALA A 237 3.77 -7.37 5.60
C ALA A 237 4.46 -7.04 4.26
N HIS A 238 5.78 -7.00 4.24
CA HIS A 238 6.55 -6.67 3.05
C HIS A 238 7.52 -7.81 2.73
N ILE A 239 7.41 -8.34 1.51
CA ILE A 239 8.30 -9.36 0.97
C ILE A 239 9.35 -8.66 0.11
N ASN A 240 10.63 -8.99 0.30
CA ASN A 240 11.72 -8.51 -0.54
C ASN A 240 11.72 -9.29 -1.87
N ALA A 241 11.06 -8.74 -2.88
CA ALA A 241 10.96 -9.38 -4.19
C ALA A 241 12.32 -9.49 -4.89
N ARG A 242 13.25 -8.55 -4.64
CA ARG A 242 14.60 -8.59 -5.23
C ARG A 242 15.36 -9.84 -4.83
N GLU A 243 15.20 -10.32 -3.59
CA GLU A 243 15.82 -11.56 -3.14
C GLU A 243 15.02 -12.79 -3.52
N VAL A 244 13.67 -12.74 -3.43
CA VAL A 244 12.82 -13.89 -3.78
C VAL A 244 13.00 -14.30 -5.23
N VAL A 245 13.00 -13.35 -6.16
CA VAL A 245 13.13 -13.60 -7.60
C VAL A 245 14.37 -12.92 -8.17
N SER A 246 15.52 -13.15 -7.53
CA SER A 246 16.80 -12.52 -7.86
C SER A 246 17.31 -12.82 -9.30
N HIS A 247 16.74 -13.80 -9.96
CA HIS A 247 17.01 -14.13 -11.35
C HIS A 247 16.29 -13.20 -12.34
N ILE A 248 15.33 -12.37 -11.89
CA ILE A 248 14.60 -11.42 -12.73
C ILE A 248 15.34 -10.07 -12.69
N PRO A 249 15.76 -9.49 -13.84
CA PRO A 249 16.36 -8.17 -13.91
C PRO A 249 15.40 -7.08 -13.40
N SER A 250 15.92 -6.04 -12.78
CA SER A 250 15.08 -4.94 -12.24
C SER A 250 14.22 -4.26 -13.30
N GLU A 251 14.69 -4.20 -14.55
CA GLU A 251 13.97 -3.65 -15.70
C GLU A 251 12.79 -4.52 -16.16
N GLU A 252 12.70 -5.76 -15.66
CA GLU A 252 11.60 -6.69 -15.89
C GLU A 252 10.64 -6.78 -14.68
N TYR A 253 10.72 -5.82 -13.76
CA TYR A 253 9.77 -5.58 -12.66
C TYR A 253 9.58 -6.78 -11.70
N PRO A 254 10.61 -7.18 -10.93
CA PRO A 254 10.56 -8.35 -10.02
C PRO A 254 9.37 -8.31 -9.05
N ALA A 255 9.09 -7.16 -8.43
CA ALA A 255 7.97 -7.01 -7.50
C ALA A 255 6.61 -7.13 -8.22
N GLY A 256 6.49 -6.58 -9.43
CA GLY A 256 5.31 -6.72 -10.28
C GLY A 256 5.07 -8.18 -10.70
N SER A 257 6.13 -8.90 -11.06
CA SER A 257 6.09 -10.33 -11.40
C SER A 257 5.64 -11.17 -10.21
N LEU A 258 6.21 -10.93 -9.03
CA LEU A 258 5.86 -11.65 -7.81
C LEU A 258 4.41 -11.41 -7.37
N VAL A 259 3.90 -10.17 -7.49
CA VAL A 259 2.50 -9.84 -7.20
C VAL A 259 1.55 -10.55 -8.17
N ALA A 260 1.86 -10.58 -9.47
CA ALA A 260 1.06 -11.29 -10.46
C ALA A 260 1.06 -12.80 -10.20
N ALA A 261 2.21 -13.37 -9.85
CA ALA A 261 2.36 -14.78 -9.49
C ALA A 261 1.54 -15.14 -8.24
N LEU A 262 1.58 -14.31 -7.20
CA LEU A 262 0.81 -14.50 -5.97
C LEU A 262 -0.71 -14.48 -6.24
N TYR A 263 -1.17 -13.61 -7.12
CA TYR A 263 -2.56 -13.61 -7.53
C TYR A 263 -2.93 -14.90 -8.30
N ILE A 264 -2.12 -15.33 -9.27
CA ILE A 264 -2.37 -16.56 -10.03
C ILE A 264 -2.47 -17.76 -9.10
N CYS A 265 -1.55 -17.89 -8.13
CA CYS A 265 -1.50 -19.04 -7.23
C CYS A 265 -2.54 -18.99 -6.10
N GLY A 266 -2.86 -17.83 -5.58
CA GLY A 266 -3.67 -17.75 -4.37
C GLY A 266 -4.92 -16.86 -4.45
N GLY A 267 -5.15 -16.18 -5.57
CA GLY A 267 -6.20 -15.16 -5.65
C GLY A 267 -5.94 -13.97 -4.71
N ILE A 268 -4.67 -13.75 -4.31
CA ILE A 268 -4.24 -12.74 -3.36
C ILE A 268 -3.77 -11.52 -4.13
N ARG A 269 -4.45 -10.39 -3.97
CA ARG A 269 -4.12 -9.12 -4.61
C ARG A 269 -3.19 -8.31 -3.70
N GLY A 270 -1.88 -8.41 -3.90
CA GLY A 270 -0.89 -7.57 -3.24
C GLY A 270 -0.60 -6.27 -4.00
N MET A 271 0.26 -5.43 -3.43
CA MET A 271 0.73 -4.19 -4.05
C MET A 271 2.22 -4.26 -4.34
N GLU A 272 2.59 -3.99 -5.55
CA GLU A 272 3.96 -3.77 -5.98
C GLU A 272 4.49 -2.44 -5.43
N ARG A 273 5.73 -2.44 -4.95
CA ARG A 273 6.47 -1.28 -4.43
C ARG A 273 7.93 -1.38 -4.89
N GLY A 274 8.18 -1.05 -6.15
CA GLY A 274 9.50 -1.16 -6.76
C GLY A 274 9.61 -0.36 -8.04
N THR A 275 10.41 -0.83 -8.96
CA THR A 275 10.73 -0.18 -10.24
C THR A 275 9.48 0.12 -11.08
N LEU A 276 8.47 -0.74 -11.04
CA LEU A 276 7.20 -0.50 -11.73
C LEU A 276 6.49 0.78 -11.24
N SER A 277 6.63 1.12 -9.95
CA SER A 277 6.04 2.32 -9.33
C SER A 277 6.84 3.60 -9.59
N GLU A 278 8.09 3.51 -10.07
CA GLU A 278 8.89 4.66 -10.42
C GLU A 278 8.49 5.21 -11.80
N GLU A 279 8.70 6.52 -12.01
CA GLU A 279 8.61 7.12 -13.33
C GLU A 279 9.95 6.98 -14.05
N ARG A 280 9.94 6.97 -15.40
CA ARG A 280 11.17 6.95 -16.18
C ARG A 280 12.05 8.16 -15.90
N ASN A 281 13.34 8.01 -16.10
CA ASN A 281 14.27 9.12 -16.13
C ASN A 281 13.95 10.09 -17.30
N PRO A 282 14.39 11.34 -17.24
CA PRO A 282 14.14 12.32 -18.31
C PRO A 282 14.64 11.90 -19.70
N ASP A 283 15.66 11.04 -19.76
CA ASP A 283 16.19 10.47 -20.99
C ASP A 283 15.39 9.27 -21.53
N GLY A 284 14.34 8.88 -20.82
CA GLY A 284 13.48 7.74 -21.17
C GLY A 284 13.98 6.39 -20.64
N SER A 285 15.15 6.34 -20.01
CA SER A 285 15.64 5.11 -19.39
C SER A 285 14.80 4.70 -18.16
N GLU A 286 14.86 3.42 -17.79
CA GLU A 286 14.19 2.92 -16.58
C GLU A 286 14.86 3.51 -15.33
N ARG A 287 14.05 4.00 -14.40
CA ARG A 287 14.53 4.37 -13.07
C ARG A 287 14.39 3.17 -12.15
N ILE A 288 15.51 2.56 -11.84
CA ILE A 288 15.53 1.42 -10.90
C ILE A 288 15.25 1.93 -9.49
N ALA A 289 14.25 1.35 -8.84
CA ALA A 289 13.93 1.67 -7.47
C ALA A 289 15.02 1.19 -6.50
N SER A 290 15.20 1.91 -5.40
CA SER A 290 16.10 1.50 -4.32
C SER A 290 15.67 0.19 -3.67
N VAL A 291 14.37 -0.12 -3.71
CA VAL A 291 13.76 -1.32 -3.14
C VAL A 291 12.84 -1.99 -4.16
N GLU A 292 12.71 -3.31 -4.07
CA GLU A 292 11.75 -4.11 -4.81
C GLU A 292 10.94 -4.94 -3.82
N MET A 293 9.73 -4.51 -3.51
CA MET A 293 8.92 -5.12 -2.46
C MET A 293 7.51 -5.46 -2.94
N VAL A 294 6.97 -6.54 -2.41
CA VAL A 294 5.52 -6.80 -2.42
C VAL A 294 4.96 -6.45 -1.06
N ARG A 295 4.01 -5.53 -1.02
CA ARG A 295 3.26 -5.19 0.19
C ARG A 295 1.95 -5.97 0.23
N LEU A 296 1.72 -6.64 1.35
CA LEU A 296 0.45 -7.26 1.71
C LEU A 296 -0.20 -6.40 2.81
N ALA A 297 -1.15 -5.55 2.43
CA ALA A 297 -1.86 -4.69 3.37
C ALA A 297 -2.86 -5.49 4.21
N PHE A 298 -2.99 -5.14 5.49
CA PHE A 298 -3.95 -5.74 6.42
C PHE A 298 -4.99 -4.70 6.84
N PRO A 299 -6.11 -4.57 6.11
CA PRO A 299 -7.21 -3.73 6.54
C PRO A 299 -7.70 -4.11 7.95
N ARG A 300 -7.94 -3.11 8.78
CA ARG A 300 -8.28 -3.33 10.19
C ARG A 300 -9.61 -4.05 10.34
N ARG A 301 -9.62 -5.10 11.16
CA ARG A 301 -10.80 -5.91 11.51
C ARG A 301 -11.48 -6.61 10.32
N VAL A 302 -10.76 -6.79 9.20
CA VAL A 302 -11.30 -7.41 7.99
C VAL A 302 -10.93 -8.88 7.89
N PHE A 303 -9.66 -9.22 8.10
CA PHE A 303 -9.18 -10.59 7.94
C PHE A 303 -9.23 -11.38 9.24
N THR A 304 -9.46 -12.68 9.11
CA THR A 304 -9.37 -13.67 10.19
C THR A 304 -7.97 -14.30 10.21
N LEU A 305 -7.64 -14.98 11.32
CA LEU A 305 -6.39 -15.73 11.41
C LEU A 305 -6.31 -16.82 10.34
N SER A 306 -7.39 -17.54 10.06
CA SER A 306 -7.41 -18.59 9.03
C SER A 306 -7.16 -18.03 7.61
N GLN A 307 -7.60 -16.82 7.32
CA GLN A 307 -7.30 -16.14 6.06
C GLN A 307 -5.84 -15.72 6.01
N THR A 308 -5.27 -15.25 7.13
CA THR A 308 -3.85 -14.94 7.23
C THR A 308 -2.98 -16.18 7.03
N GLU A 309 -3.36 -17.31 7.64
CA GLU A 309 -2.67 -18.60 7.44
C GLU A 309 -2.75 -19.07 5.98
N TYR A 310 -3.90 -18.89 5.33
CA TYR A 310 -4.02 -19.18 3.89
C TYR A 310 -3.01 -18.36 3.07
N VAL A 311 -2.88 -17.06 3.36
CA VAL A 311 -1.90 -16.19 2.68
C VAL A 311 -0.47 -16.68 2.93
N ILE A 312 -0.13 -17.01 4.17
CA ILE A 312 1.17 -17.55 4.56
C ILE A 312 1.49 -18.84 3.77
N ASP A 313 0.55 -19.76 3.69
CA ASP A 313 0.73 -21.02 2.96
C ASP A 313 0.93 -20.80 1.45
N ARG A 314 0.18 -19.87 0.84
CA ARG A 314 0.35 -19.56 -0.59
C ARG A 314 1.67 -18.87 -0.86
N VAL A 315 2.14 -17.99 0.03
CA VAL A 315 3.46 -17.35 -0.10
C VAL A 315 4.59 -18.38 0.04
N LYS A 316 4.49 -19.32 0.99
CA LYS A 316 5.48 -20.42 1.13
C LYS A 316 5.55 -21.27 -0.13
N TRP A 317 4.39 -21.72 -0.63
CA TRP A 317 4.34 -22.49 -1.86
C TRP A 317 4.97 -21.74 -3.05
N LEU A 318 4.64 -20.45 -3.19
CA LEU A 318 5.19 -19.62 -4.25
C LEU A 318 6.71 -19.43 -4.11
N TYR A 319 7.20 -19.29 -2.87
CA TYR A 319 8.63 -19.20 -2.60
C TYR A 319 9.38 -20.48 -2.99
N ASP A 320 8.80 -21.66 -2.73
CA ASP A 320 9.38 -22.93 -3.14
C ASP A 320 9.40 -23.12 -4.67
N HIS A 321 8.49 -22.45 -5.37
CA HIS A 321 8.37 -22.51 -6.84
C HIS A 321 8.83 -21.21 -7.53
N ARG A 322 9.57 -20.35 -6.85
CA ARG A 322 9.95 -19.01 -7.33
C ARG A 322 10.72 -19.00 -8.64
N GLU A 323 11.45 -20.08 -8.93
CA GLU A 323 12.21 -20.23 -10.19
C GLU A 323 11.30 -20.34 -11.43
N LEU A 324 10.00 -20.63 -11.24
CA LEU A 324 9.02 -20.62 -12.33
C LEU A 324 8.58 -19.21 -12.70
N ILE A 325 8.81 -18.21 -11.85
CA ILE A 325 8.38 -16.84 -12.08
C ILE A 325 9.36 -16.16 -13.04
N GLY A 326 8.85 -15.52 -14.09
CA GLY A 326 9.65 -14.73 -15.02
C GLY A 326 9.27 -13.24 -14.97
N GLY A 327 10.00 -12.44 -15.74
CA GLY A 327 9.81 -10.99 -15.81
C GLY A 327 8.55 -10.57 -16.56
N LEU A 328 8.30 -9.26 -16.50
CA LEU A 328 7.24 -8.55 -17.20
C LEU A 328 7.82 -7.43 -18.07
N ARG A 329 7.08 -6.98 -19.07
CA ARG A 329 7.40 -5.78 -19.85
C ARG A 329 6.14 -4.98 -20.17
N PHE A 330 6.24 -3.66 -20.30
CA PHE A 330 5.12 -2.82 -20.70
C PHE A 330 4.70 -3.05 -22.16
N VAL A 331 3.39 -3.14 -22.38
CA VAL A 331 2.75 -3.05 -23.69
C VAL A 331 1.96 -1.73 -23.83
N HIS A 332 1.53 -1.16 -22.71
CA HIS A 332 0.97 0.17 -22.63
C HIS A 332 1.49 0.87 -21.38
N GLU A 333 2.22 1.96 -21.56
CA GLU A 333 2.85 2.69 -20.47
C GLU A 333 2.38 4.14 -20.42
N PRO A 334 1.56 4.52 -19.40
CA PRO A 334 1.22 5.91 -19.12
C PRO A 334 2.45 6.72 -18.69
N LYS A 335 2.50 8.00 -19.04
CA LYS A 335 3.63 8.88 -18.71
C LYS A 335 3.78 9.13 -17.20
N THR A 336 2.68 9.10 -16.46
CA THR A 336 2.64 9.40 -15.02
C THR A 336 1.82 8.34 -14.30
N LEU A 337 2.29 7.92 -13.12
CA LEU A 337 1.62 6.92 -12.28
C LEU A 337 1.31 5.63 -13.06
N ARG A 338 2.27 5.17 -13.84
CA ARG A 338 2.15 4.04 -14.78
C ARG A 338 1.66 2.75 -14.14
N PHE A 339 1.95 2.54 -12.84
CA PHE A 339 1.50 1.35 -12.11
C PHE A 339 -0.03 1.27 -11.91
N PHE A 340 -0.78 2.39 -11.98
CA PHE A 340 -2.25 2.35 -11.84
C PHE A 340 -2.96 1.82 -13.08
N THR A 341 -2.52 2.23 -14.27
CA THR A 341 -3.24 1.97 -15.52
C THR A 341 -2.37 1.37 -16.62
N GLY A 342 -1.09 1.18 -16.35
CA GLY A 342 -0.18 0.51 -17.26
C GLY A 342 -0.59 -0.94 -17.50
N ARG A 343 -0.30 -1.47 -18.69
CA ARG A 343 -0.53 -2.86 -19.03
C ARG A 343 0.79 -3.50 -19.40
N LEU A 344 1.02 -4.68 -18.86
CA LEU A 344 2.22 -5.46 -19.07
C LEU A 344 1.87 -6.80 -19.72
N GLU A 345 2.90 -7.48 -20.20
CA GLU A 345 2.85 -8.86 -20.61
C GLU A 345 4.07 -9.62 -20.06
N PRO A 346 3.99 -10.94 -19.90
CA PRO A 346 5.14 -11.73 -19.46
C PRO A 346 6.19 -11.82 -20.57
N VAL A 347 7.46 -11.85 -20.19
CA VAL A 347 8.58 -12.03 -21.15
C VAL A 347 8.73 -13.48 -21.66
N SER A 348 8.00 -14.42 -21.05
CA SER A 348 7.97 -15.83 -21.41
C SER A 348 6.62 -16.47 -21.02
N ASP A 349 6.48 -17.78 -21.20
CA ASP A 349 5.30 -18.58 -20.82
C ASP A 349 5.26 -18.97 -19.33
N TRP A 350 5.92 -18.19 -18.48
CA TRP A 350 6.01 -18.46 -17.05
C TRP A 350 4.64 -18.52 -16.33
N PRO A 351 3.62 -17.68 -16.66
CA PRO A 351 2.34 -17.75 -15.97
C PRO A 351 1.60 -19.05 -16.19
N GLU A 352 1.68 -19.61 -17.40
CA GLU A 352 1.09 -20.90 -17.75
C GLU A 352 1.78 -22.05 -17.01
N LYS A 353 3.11 -22.04 -16.94
CA LYS A 353 3.91 -23.03 -16.22
C LYS A 353 3.61 -22.99 -14.72
N LEU A 354 3.54 -21.79 -14.15
CA LEU A 354 3.22 -21.59 -12.74
C LEU A 354 1.80 -22.08 -12.41
N ALA A 355 0.80 -21.72 -13.24
CA ALA A 355 -0.57 -22.18 -13.06
C ALA A 355 -0.69 -23.70 -13.17
N ALA A 356 0.05 -24.33 -14.10
CA ALA A 356 0.08 -25.77 -14.24
C ALA A 356 0.72 -26.48 -13.04
N ALA A 357 1.81 -25.95 -12.49
CA ALA A 357 2.43 -26.46 -11.27
C ALA A 357 1.49 -26.35 -10.08
N TYR A 358 0.82 -25.20 -9.93
CA TYR A 358 -0.16 -25.01 -8.87
C TYR A 358 -1.35 -26.00 -8.99
N ALA A 359 -1.87 -26.19 -10.19
CA ALA A 359 -2.96 -27.14 -10.43
C ALA A 359 -2.54 -28.60 -10.14
N ALA A 360 -1.27 -28.93 -10.37
CA ALA A 360 -0.75 -30.29 -10.06
C ALA A 360 -0.74 -30.56 -8.55
N ASP A 361 -0.43 -29.56 -7.73
CA ASP A 361 -0.34 -29.73 -6.28
C ASP A 361 -1.71 -29.57 -5.55
N PHE A 362 -2.58 -28.67 -6.03
CA PHE A 362 -3.84 -28.33 -5.36
C PHE A 362 -5.11 -28.70 -6.13
N GLY A 363 -4.97 -29.13 -7.38
CA GLY A 363 -6.10 -29.39 -8.28
C GLY A 363 -6.55 -28.15 -9.07
N ASP A 364 -7.28 -28.39 -10.15
CA ASP A 364 -7.74 -27.34 -11.08
C ASP A 364 -8.76 -26.36 -10.47
N ASP A 365 -9.49 -26.79 -9.44
CA ASP A 365 -10.59 -26.03 -8.82
C ASP A 365 -10.16 -25.13 -7.65
N GLN A 366 -8.84 -25.11 -7.31
CA GLN A 366 -8.28 -24.32 -6.21
C GLN A 366 -7.57 -23.05 -6.71
#